data_3873a992f1bb65b614413d88017aaa12
#
_entry.id   3873a992f1bb65b614413d88017aaa12
#
_cell.length_a   1.000
_cell.length_b   1.000
_cell.length_c   1.000
_cell.angle_alpha   90.00
_cell.angle_beta   90.00
_cell.angle_gamma   90.00
#
_symmetry.space_group_name_H-M   'P 1'
#
loop_
_entity.id
_entity.type
_entity.pdbx_description
1 polymer ?
#
loop_
_entity_poly.entity_id
_entity_poly.type
_entity_poly.pdbx_seq_one_letter_code
_entity_poly.pdbx_strand_id
1 'polypeptide(L)'
;MEDVIAKIDRELIEAELTPEHLLRHTNKLDNEIYIIDHKCAPNTMREIGRLREIAFRDAGGGTGKSCDIDEFDTMDPPCRQLIVWDRKSREIIGGYRFILGEDIRIGQDGAPRIATSHMFHFSERFITDFLPSTIELGRSFVSLDYQSSKAGARALYALDNLWDGLGALTVVYPQISYLFGKVTMYPDYGEECRDMLLFFLKKHFSDPDRLVEPIDPLKTNPDIARLSSVFNGTCFREDYRILNHNVREHGLNIPPLVNAYMS
;
A
#
# COMPACT_ATOMS: atom_id res chain seq x y z
N MET A 1 15.60 15.33 -10.62
CA MET A 1 14.71 15.23 -9.45
C MET A 1 14.75 16.55 -8.73
N GLU A 2 13.59 17.03 -8.31
CA GLU A 2 13.49 18.25 -7.48
C GLU A 2 14.01 17.97 -6.07
N ASP A 3 14.48 19.01 -5.37
CA ASP A 3 14.77 18.89 -3.95
C ASP A 3 13.47 18.71 -3.17
N VAL A 4 13.48 17.78 -2.20
CA VAL A 4 12.31 17.54 -1.36
C VAL A 4 12.10 18.74 -0.45
N ILE A 5 10.84 19.14 -0.24
CA ILE A 5 10.49 20.28 0.64
C ILE A 5 11.06 20.09 2.05
N ALA A 6 11.26 21.19 2.75
CA ALA A 6 11.64 21.16 4.17
C ALA A 6 10.58 20.45 5.02
N LYS A 7 11.02 19.86 6.14
CA LYS A 7 10.13 19.25 7.13
C LYS A 7 9.11 20.28 7.64
N ILE A 8 7.87 19.88 7.72
CA ILE A 8 6.80 20.72 8.26
C ILE A 8 6.94 20.81 9.79
N ASP A 9 6.63 21.98 10.32
CA ASP A 9 6.65 22.20 11.77
C ASP A 9 5.69 21.24 12.48
N ARG A 10 6.20 20.56 13.51
CA ARG A 10 5.45 19.58 14.30
C ARG A 10 4.25 20.18 15.01
N GLU A 11 4.33 21.46 15.39
CA GLU A 11 3.23 22.17 16.05
C GLU A 11 2.05 22.38 15.09
N LEU A 12 2.33 22.63 13.81
CA LEU A 12 1.28 22.73 12.79
C LEU A 12 0.59 21.39 12.55
N ILE A 13 1.36 20.31 12.55
CA ILE A 13 0.82 18.94 12.38
C ILE A 13 -0.06 18.60 13.58
N GLU A 14 0.43 18.79 14.81
CA GLU A 14 -0.34 18.49 16.03
C GLU A 14 -1.63 19.29 16.13
N ALA A 15 -1.61 20.55 15.69
CA ALA A 15 -2.82 21.38 15.67
C ALA A 15 -3.92 20.84 14.74
N GLU A 16 -3.55 20.08 13.71
CA GLU A 16 -4.49 19.46 12.76
C GLU A 16 -4.93 18.04 13.19
N LEU A 17 -4.13 17.34 14.02
CA LEU A 17 -4.44 16.01 14.51
C LEU A 17 -5.38 16.08 15.74
N THR A 18 -6.61 16.52 15.49
CA THR A 18 -7.62 16.71 16.53
C THR A 18 -8.31 15.39 16.92
N PRO A 19 -8.97 15.33 18.09
CA PRO A 19 -9.73 14.14 18.52
C PRO A 19 -10.81 13.69 17.53
N GLU A 20 -11.36 14.60 16.71
CA GLU A 20 -12.36 14.28 15.68
C GLU A 20 -11.82 13.39 14.57
N HIS A 21 -10.51 13.48 14.31
CA HIS A 21 -9.82 12.69 13.29
C HIS A 21 -9.14 11.45 13.86
N LEU A 22 -9.14 11.29 15.19
CA LEU A 22 -8.55 10.14 15.86
C LEU A 22 -9.42 8.90 15.63
N LEU A 23 -8.85 7.92 14.92
CA LEU A 23 -9.51 6.63 14.73
C LEU A 23 -9.40 5.77 15.99
N ARG A 24 -8.19 5.57 16.48
CA ARG A 24 -7.88 4.80 17.70
C ARG A 24 -6.41 4.90 18.10
N HIS A 25 -6.09 4.37 19.27
CA HIS A 25 -4.71 4.06 19.66
C HIS A 25 -4.29 2.69 19.09
N THR A 26 -3.00 2.54 18.81
CA THR A 26 -2.44 1.26 18.36
C THR A 26 -2.33 0.25 19.50
N ASN A 27 -2.36 -1.03 19.17
CA ASN A 27 -2.16 -2.11 20.15
C ASN A 27 -0.71 -2.16 20.67
N LYS A 28 0.24 -1.59 19.95
CA LYS A 28 1.67 -1.58 20.29
C LYS A 28 2.21 -0.15 20.31
N LEU A 29 2.99 0.14 21.37
CA LEU A 29 3.69 1.41 21.57
C LEU A 29 2.80 2.64 21.84
N ASP A 30 1.49 2.47 22.00
CA ASP A 30 0.53 3.54 22.31
C ASP A 30 0.62 4.74 21.35
N ASN A 31 0.78 4.42 20.06
CA ASN A 31 0.72 5.42 18.99
C ASN A 31 -0.75 5.74 18.65
N GLU A 32 -0.97 6.82 17.94
CA GLU A 32 -2.30 7.25 17.51
C GLU A 32 -2.49 7.02 16.02
N ILE A 33 -3.67 6.57 15.63
CA ILE A 33 -4.06 6.40 14.23
C ILE A 33 -5.10 7.47 13.90
N TYR A 34 -4.84 8.25 12.86
CA TYR A 34 -5.72 9.31 12.39
C TYR A 34 -6.20 9.04 10.96
N ILE A 35 -7.41 9.52 10.67
CA ILE A 35 -7.94 9.63 9.31
C ILE A 35 -8.10 11.11 9.00
N ILE A 36 -7.37 11.58 7.99
CA ILE A 36 -7.38 12.99 7.55
C ILE A 36 -7.47 13.08 6.03
N ASP A 37 -7.73 14.28 5.54
CA ASP A 37 -7.58 14.65 4.13
C ASP A 37 -6.91 16.03 3.98
N HIS A 38 -6.69 16.46 2.75
CA HIS A 38 -6.04 17.75 2.48
C HIS A 38 -6.85 18.97 2.92
N LYS A 39 -8.18 18.83 3.11
CA LYS A 39 -9.07 19.92 3.50
C LYS A 39 -8.98 20.19 5.01
N CYS A 40 -9.01 19.12 5.81
CA CYS A 40 -8.98 19.22 7.27
C CYS A 40 -7.56 19.33 7.84
N ALA A 41 -6.53 18.81 7.15
CA ALA A 41 -5.15 18.75 7.64
C ALA A 41 -4.12 19.07 6.54
N PRO A 42 -4.09 20.32 6.00
CA PRO A 42 -3.24 20.66 4.86
C PRO A 42 -1.74 20.61 5.16
N ASN A 43 -1.30 20.94 6.36
CA ASN A 43 0.11 20.86 6.76
C ASN A 43 0.55 19.41 6.95
N THR A 44 -0.28 18.60 7.58
CA THR A 44 -0.07 17.16 7.74
C THR A 44 -0.01 16.48 6.38
N MET A 45 -0.89 16.85 5.44
CA MET A 45 -0.86 16.33 4.08
C MET A 45 0.44 16.66 3.36
N ARG A 46 1.00 17.87 3.53
CA ARG A 46 2.29 18.25 2.97
C ARG A 46 3.44 17.42 3.57
N GLU A 47 3.40 17.17 4.88
CA GLU A 47 4.41 16.29 5.52
C GLU A 47 4.29 14.86 5.04
N ILE A 48 3.07 14.32 4.87
CA ILE A 48 2.85 13.00 4.25
C ILE A 48 3.47 12.95 2.86
N GLY A 49 3.21 13.94 2.01
CA GLY A 49 3.77 14.00 0.67
C GLY A 49 5.31 14.07 0.67
N ARG A 50 5.90 14.80 1.62
CA ARG A 50 7.35 14.84 1.83
C ARG A 50 7.91 13.47 2.22
N LEU A 51 7.30 12.81 3.20
CA LEU A 51 7.74 11.50 3.70
C LEU A 51 7.57 10.41 2.65
N ARG A 52 6.48 10.43 1.87
CA ARG A 52 6.25 9.54 0.73
C ARG A 52 7.37 9.67 -0.30
N GLU A 53 7.67 10.89 -0.73
CA GLU A 53 8.70 11.13 -1.74
C GLU A 53 10.06 10.62 -1.26
N ILE A 54 10.43 10.87 -0.01
CA ILE A 54 11.68 10.38 0.58
C ILE A 54 11.70 8.83 0.60
N ALA A 55 10.66 8.20 1.14
CA ALA A 55 10.61 6.75 1.26
C ALA A 55 10.58 6.04 -0.11
N PHE A 56 9.84 6.59 -1.06
CA PHE A 56 9.75 6.00 -2.41
C PHE A 56 11.02 6.24 -3.23
N ARG A 57 11.70 7.38 -3.08
CA ARG A 57 13.02 7.58 -3.71
C ARG A 57 14.05 6.59 -3.20
N ASP A 58 14.10 6.35 -1.89
CA ASP A 58 15.00 5.38 -1.28
C ASP A 58 14.76 3.97 -1.83
N ALA A 59 13.49 3.63 -2.07
CA ALA A 59 13.10 2.37 -2.69
C ALA A 59 13.24 2.34 -4.23
N GLY A 60 13.71 3.42 -4.89
CA GLY A 60 13.89 3.49 -6.33
C GLY A 60 12.66 3.90 -7.14
N GLY A 61 11.58 4.38 -6.50
CA GLY A 61 10.28 4.65 -7.16
C GLY A 61 9.63 5.98 -6.81
N GLY A 62 10.37 6.99 -6.38
CA GLY A 62 9.85 8.34 -6.12
C GLY A 62 9.30 9.02 -7.37
N THR A 63 8.44 10.01 -7.18
CA THR A 63 7.84 10.79 -8.28
C THR A 63 8.83 11.75 -8.94
N GLY A 64 9.94 12.06 -8.26
CA GLY A 64 10.92 13.07 -8.66
C GLY A 64 10.51 14.50 -8.33
N LYS A 65 9.29 14.72 -7.81
CA LYS A 65 8.78 16.02 -7.38
C LYS A 65 9.28 16.38 -5.97
N SER A 66 9.16 17.62 -5.60
CA SER A 66 9.53 18.09 -4.25
C SER A 66 8.60 17.56 -3.14
N CYS A 67 7.40 17.09 -3.51
CA CYS A 67 6.38 16.55 -2.61
C CYS A 67 5.44 15.61 -3.38
N ASP A 68 5.22 14.38 -2.89
CA ASP A 68 4.33 13.40 -3.52
C ASP A 68 2.87 13.66 -3.11
N ILE A 69 2.29 14.68 -3.71
CA ILE A 69 0.84 14.95 -3.70
C ILE A 69 0.37 14.93 -5.14
N ASP A 70 -0.72 14.21 -5.41
CA ASP A 70 -1.31 14.08 -6.74
C ASP A 70 -2.79 14.51 -6.76
N GLU A 71 -3.42 14.36 -7.92
CA GLU A 71 -4.81 14.72 -8.13
C GLU A 71 -5.78 13.95 -7.23
N PHE A 72 -5.46 12.69 -6.89
CA PHE A 72 -6.30 11.87 -6.03
C PHE A 72 -6.28 12.34 -4.58
N ASP A 73 -5.20 12.98 -4.14
CA ASP A 73 -5.13 13.57 -2.81
C ASP A 73 -5.98 14.85 -2.70
N THR A 74 -6.30 15.51 -3.84
CA THR A 74 -6.94 16.84 -3.88
C THR A 74 -8.28 16.90 -4.63
N MET A 75 -8.70 15.82 -5.31
CA MET A 75 -9.98 15.74 -6.01
C MET A 75 -11.17 15.88 -5.05
N ASP A 76 -12.41 15.85 -5.57
CA ASP A 76 -13.62 15.89 -4.77
C ASP A 76 -14.54 14.71 -5.12
N PRO A 77 -14.84 13.79 -4.16
CA PRO A 77 -14.24 13.70 -2.83
C PRO A 77 -12.76 13.31 -2.89
N PRO A 78 -11.92 13.80 -1.97
CA PRO A 78 -10.51 13.48 -1.94
C PRO A 78 -10.27 12.08 -1.35
N CYS A 79 -9.17 11.45 -1.76
CA CYS A 79 -8.66 10.32 -1.01
C CYS A 79 -8.29 10.73 0.42
N ARG A 80 -8.59 9.86 1.37
CA ARG A 80 -8.24 10.04 2.78
C ARG A 80 -6.88 9.42 3.06
N GLN A 81 -6.27 9.87 4.14
CA GLN A 81 -4.99 9.39 4.63
C GLN A 81 -5.20 8.72 5.99
N LEU A 82 -4.86 7.45 6.09
CA LEU A 82 -4.69 6.78 7.36
C LEU A 82 -3.24 6.92 7.76
N ILE A 83 -2.94 7.55 8.88
CA ILE A 83 -1.58 7.74 9.36
C ILE A 83 -1.42 7.23 10.78
N VAL A 84 -0.20 6.79 11.10
CA VAL A 84 0.23 6.43 12.44
C VAL A 84 1.14 7.54 12.96
N TRP A 85 0.76 8.13 14.08
CA TRP A 85 1.46 9.22 14.76
C TRP A 85 2.13 8.74 16.06
N ASP A 86 3.43 8.94 16.18
CA ASP A 86 4.17 8.73 17.43
C ASP A 86 4.14 10.00 18.27
N ARG A 87 3.32 10.02 19.31
CA ARG A 87 3.18 11.16 20.24
C ARG A 87 4.50 11.54 20.92
N LYS A 88 5.35 10.57 21.22
CA LYS A 88 6.60 10.81 21.95
C LYS A 88 7.64 11.52 21.09
N SER A 89 7.78 11.06 19.85
CA SER A 89 8.70 11.65 18.89
C SER A 89 8.09 12.83 18.14
N ARG A 90 6.74 12.95 18.18
CA ARG A 90 5.95 13.93 17.41
C ARG A 90 6.25 13.77 15.92
N GLU A 91 6.06 12.54 15.41
CA GLU A 91 6.42 12.17 14.04
C GLU A 91 5.40 11.19 13.42
N ILE A 92 5.23 11.28 12.11
CA ILE A 92 4.45 10.32 11.34
C ILE A 92 5.32 9.08 11.09
N ILE A 93 4.90 7.93 11.62
CA ILE A 93 5.56 6.64 11.42
C ILE A 93 5.38 6.15 10.00
N GLY A 94 4.17 6.29 9.46
CA GLY A 94 3.81 5.83 8.13
C GLY A 94 2.32 6.03 7.88
N GLY A 95 1.86 5.57 6.73
CA GLY A 95 0.45 5.72 6.37
C GLY A 95 0.06 5.00 5.09
N TYR A 96 -1.25 5.05 4.83
CA TYR A 96 -1.91 4.62 3.60
C TYR A 96 -2.79 5.76 3.08
N ARG A 97 -2.82 5.91 1.77
CA ARG A 97 -3.92 6.61 1.11
C ARG A 97 -5.05 5.63 0.87
N PHE A 98 -6.30 6.04 1.07
CA PHE A 98 -7.44 5.20 0.76
C PHE A 98 -8.64 6.00 0.28
N ILE A 99 -9.53 5.32 -0.47
CA ILE A 99 -10.84 5.83 -0.86
C ILE A 99 -11.86 4.69 -0.76
N LEU A 100 -13.06 5.01 -0.28
CA LEU A 100 -14.16 4.04 -0.25
C LEU A 100 -14.73 3.87 -1.65
N GLY A 101 -15.12 2.66 -2.01
CA GLY A 101 -15.68 2.36 -3.33
C GLY A 101 -16.95 3.15 -3.63
N GLU A 102 -17.78 3.44 -2.62
CA GLU A 102 -18.97 4.29 -2.74
C GLU A 102 -18.67 5.76 -3.06
N ASP A 103 -17.46 6.25 -2.70
CA ASP A 103 -17.00 7.61 -3.00
C ASP A 103 -16.35 7.70 -4.40
N ILE A 104 -16.10 6.56 -5.06
CA ILE A 104 -15.39 6.51 -6.35
C ILE A 104 -16.35 6.88 -7.48
N ARG A 105 -16.02 7.95 -8.21
CA ARG A 105 -16.78 8.33 -9.41
C ARG A 105 -16.35 7.46 -10.59
N ILE A 106 -17.32 7.07 -11.42
CA ILE A 106 -17.06 6.41 -12.70
C ILE A 106 -16.94 7.48 -13.78
N GLY A 107 -15.86 7.42 -14.55
CA GLY A 107 -15.63 8.34 -15.66
C GLY A 107 -16.56 8.09 -16.85
N GLN A 108 -16.55 9.01 -17.81
CA GLN A 108 -17.33 8.84 -19.07
C GLN A 108 -16.84 7.65 -19.90
N ASP A 109 -15.63 7.23 -19.70
CA ASP A 109 -14.98 6.06 -20.29
C ASP A 109 -15.37 4.74 -19.59
N GLY A 110 -16.23 4.80 -18.56
CA GLY A 110 -16.62 3.66 -17.75
C GLY A 110 -15.59 3.22 -16.71
N ALA A 111 -14.42 3.86 -16.64
CA ALA A 111 -13.38 3.51 -15.68
C ALA A 111 -13.60 4.20 -14.32
N PRO A 112 -13.31 3.53 -13.20
CA PRO A 112 -13.33 4.17 -11.89
C PRO A 112 -12.22 5.23 -11.78
N ARG A 113 -12.51 6.37 -11.17
CA ARG A 113 -11.54 7.47 -10.98
C ARG A 113 -10.64 7.22 -9.77
N ILE A 114 -9.72 6.27 -9.92
CA ILE A 114 -8.73 5.86 -8.92
C ILE A 114 -7.33 5.73 -9.54
N ALA A 115 -6.31 5.78 -8.71
CA ALA A 115 -4.93 5.77 -9.18
C ALA A 115 -4.56 4.49 -9.97
N THR A 116 -5.18 3.37 -9.65
CA THR A 116 -4.95 2.08 -10.30
C THR A 116 -5.55 2.01 -11.71
N SER A 117 -6.52 2.84 -12.08
CA SER A 117 -7.13 2.88 -13.42
C SER A 117 -6.16 3.31 -14.53
N HIS A 118 -5.02 3.94 -14.19
CA HIS A 118 -3.97 4.21 -15.16
C HIS A 118 -3.17 2.96 -15.58
N MET A 119 -3.35 1.85 -14.86
CA MET A 119 -2.56 0.63 -15.06
C MET A 119 -3.43 -0.59 -15.33
N PHE A 120 -4.70 -0.55 -14.96
CA PHE A 120 -5.57 -1.71 -15.02
C PHE A 120 -6.93 -1.38 -15.65
N HIS A 121 -7.46 -2.34 -16.40
CA HIS A 121 -8.85 -2.41 -16.78
C HIS A 121 -9.64 -3.11 -15.69
N PHE A 122 -10.83 -2.59 -15.41
CA PHE A 122 -11.78 -3.17 -14.47
C PHE A 122 -12.97 -3.71 -15.23
N SER A 123 -13.37 -4.94 -14.95
CA SER A 123 -14.58 -5.52 -15.55
C SER A 123 -15.83 -4.81 -15.04
N GLU A 124 -16.91 -4.84 -15.81
CA GLU A 124 -18.21 -4.34 -15.38
C GLU A 124 -18.63 -5.01 -14.07
N ARG A 125 -18.41 -6.32 -13.94
CA ARG A 125 -18.70 -7.06 -12.72
C ARG A 125 -17.93 -6.56 -11.51
N PHE A 126 -16.64 -6.20 -11.67
CA PHE A 126 -15.89 -5.57 -10.57
C PHE A 126 -16.52 -4.25 -10.14
N ILE A 127 -16.87 -3.42 -11.12
CA ILE A 127 -17.42 -2.08 -10.87
C ILE A 127 -18.82 -2.17 -10.18
N THR A 128 -19.66 -3.12 -10.60
CA THR A 128 -21.03 -3.24 -10.07
C THR A 128 -21.12 -4.02 -8.78
N ASP A 129 -20.39 -5.14 -8.66
CA ASP A 129 -20.61 -6.09 -7.59
C ASP A 129 -19.57 -5.98 -6.45
N PHE A 130 -18.35 -5.54 -6.77
CA PHE A 130 -17.25 -5.50 -5.80
C PHE A 130 -16.89 -4.09 -5.35
N LEU A 131 -16.77 -3.15 -6.30
CA LEU A 131 -16.29 -1.80 -6.01
C LEU A 131 -17.06 -1.11 -4.88
N PRO A 132 -18.40 -1.16 -4.80
CA PRO A 132 -19.17 -0.49 -3.72
C PRO A 132 -18.79 -0.94 -2.31
N SER A 133 -18.33 -2.18 -2.15
CA SER A 133 -17.90 -2.77 -0.87
C SER A 133 -16.37 -2.89 -0.77
N THR A 134 -15.63 -2.11 -1.55
CA THR A 134 -14.16 -2.12 -1.59
C THR A 134 -13.58 -0.82 -1.02
N ILE A 135 -12.44 -0.92 -0.36
CA ILE A 135 -11.54 0.22 -0.14
C ILE A 135 -10.35 0.07 -1.09
N GLU A 136 -10.09 1.08 -1.94
CA GLU A 136 -8.81 1.15 -2.64
C GLU A 136 -7.76 1.72 -1.71
N LEU A 137 -6.64 0.99 -1.60
CA LEU A 137 -5.45 1.34 -0.83
C LEU A 137 -4.31 1.72 -1.77
N GLY A 138 -3.59 2.78 -1.45
CA GLY A 138 -2.42 3.20 -2.20
C GLY A 138 -1.42 3.95 -1.34
N ARG A 139 -0.31 4.32 -1.95
CA ARG A 139 0.72 5.15 -1.31
C ARG A 139 1.13 4.65 0.09
N SER A 140 1.18 3.33 0.28
CA SER A 140 1.68 2.73 1.53
C SER A 140 3.14 3.12 1.74
N PHE A 141 3.45 3.71 2.88
CA PHE A 141 4.82 4.07 3.24
C PHE A 141 5.07 3.90 4.73
N VAL A 142 6.32 3.65 5.06
CA VAL A 142 6.88 3.80 6.41
C VAL A 142 8.01 4.81 6.30
N SER A 143 8.09 5.77 7.20
CA SER A 143 9.16 6.76 7.23
C SER A 143 10.52 6.08 7.43
N LEU A 144 11.59 6.54 6.75
CA LEU A 144 12.89 5.86 6.77
C LEU A 144 13.47 5.71 8.19
N ASP A 145 13.20 6.67 9.07
CA ASP A 145 13.64 6.60 10.48
C ASP A 145 13.04 5.40 11.22
N TYR A 146 11.94 4.85 10.72
CA TYR A 146 11.23 3.69 11.27
C TYR A 146 11.44 2.40 10.45
N GLN A 147 12.27 2.41 9.41
CA GLN A 147 12.62 1.22 8.62
C GLN A 147 13.95 0.61 9.06
N SER A 148 14.82 1.38 9.70
CA SER A 148 16.17 0.93 10.05
C SER A 148 16.18 0.07 11.31
N SER A 149 17.11 -0.89 11.37
CA SER A 149 17.36 -1.69 12.58
C SER A 149 17.71 -0.85 13.82
N LYS A 150 18.19 0.39 13.62
CA LYS A 150 18.49 1.35 14.69
C LYS A 150 17.24 1.87 15.40
N ALA A 151 16.09 1.81 14.75
CA ALA A 151 14.80 2.20 15.36
C ALA A 151 14.29 1.16 16.37
N GLY A 152 14.91 -0.03 16.46
CA GLY A 152 14.57 -1.06 17.44
C GLY A 152 13.10 -1.50 17.36
N ALA A 153 12.41 -1.54 18.50
CA ALA A 153 11.01 -1.93 18.58
C ALA A 153 10.08 -1.07 17.72
N ARG A 154 10.43 0.20 17.47
CA ARG A 154 9.61 1.10 16.62
C ARG A 154 9.57 0.60 15.18
N ALA A 155 10.70 0.18 14.61
CA ALA A 155 10.75 -0.39 13.26
C ALA A 155 9.96 -1.71 13.19
N LEU A 156 10.11 -2.56 14.21
CA LEU A 156 9.43 -3.84 14.27
C LEU A 156 7.90 -3.70 14.23
N TYR A 157 7.35 -2.71 14.93
CA TYR A 157 5.91 -2.52 15.04
C TYR A 157 5.32 -1.47 14.08
N ALA A 158 6.16 -0.82 13.25
CA ALA A 158 5.65 0.19 12.31
C ALA A 158 4.59 -0.38 11.35
N LEU A 159 4.88 -1.54 10.77
CA LEU A 159 3.94 -2.22 9.87
C LEU A 159 2.72 -2.77 10.63
N ASP A 160 2.91 -3.37 11.82
CA ASP A 160 1.81 -3.86 12.65
C ASP A 160 0.83 -2.74 13.03
N ASN A 161 1.35 -1.56 13.36
CA ASN A 161 0.52 -0.40 13.69
C ASN A 161 -0.29 0.10 12.48
N LEU A 162 0.28 0.02 11.27
CA LEU A 162 -0.47 0.30 10.04
C LEU A 162 -1.58 -0.72 9.80
N TRP A 163 -1.33 -2.00 10.09
CA TRP A 163 -2.34 -3.06 10.02
C TRP A 163 -3.44 -2.90 11.06
N ASP A 164 -3.12 -2.44 12.27
CA ASP A 164 -4.13 -2.04 13.27
C ASP A 164 -5.11 -1.00 12.69
N GLY A 165 -4.57 -0.05 11.92
CA GLY A 165 -5.38 0.96 11.23
C GLY A 165 -6.27 0.38 10.15
N LEU A 166 -5.73 -0.49 9.28
CA LEU A 166 -6.52 -1.14 8.24
C LEU A 166 -7.64 -2.01 8.83
N GLY A 167 -7.34 -2.76 9.90
CA GLY A 167 -8.35 -3.52 10.64
C GLY A 167 -9.44 -2.61 11.24
N ALA A 168 -9.06 -1.44 11.75
CA ALA A 168 -10.04 -0.49 12.28
C ALA A 168 -10.95 0.10 11.19
N LEU A 169 -10.46 0.29 9.94
CA LEU A 169 -11.32 0.71 8.83
C LEU A 169 -12.49 -0.24 8.59
N THR A 170 -12.26 -1.56 8.69
CA THR A 170 -13.35 -2.55 8.49
C THR A 170 -14.40 -2.53 9.61
N VAL A 171 -14.05 -1.98 10.78
CA VAL A 171 -14.99 -1.78 11.88
C VAL A 171 -15.79 -0.49 11.71
N VAL A 172 -15.13 0.60 11.28
CA VAL A 172 -15.77 1.90 11.04
C VAL A 172 -16.67 1.87 9.80
N TYR A 173 -16.25 1.10 8.79
CA TYR A 173 -17.00 0.92 7.53
C TYR A 173 -17.45 -0.53 7.38
N PRO A 174 -18.48 -0.98 8.12
CA PRO A 174 -18.89 -2.39 8.17
C PRO A 174 -19.44 -2.93 6.84
N GLN A 175 -19.79 -2.06 5.88
CA GLN A 175 -20.17 -2.44 4.52
C GLN A 175 -18.99 -2.93 3.67
N ILE A 176 -17.75 -2.69 4.11
CA ILE A 176 -16.55 -3.06 3.37
C ILE A 176 -16.23 -4.54 3.56
N SER A 177 -16.08 -5.23 2.45
CA SER A 177 -15.72 -6.64 2.38
C SER A 177 -14.37 -6.89 1.69
N TYR A 178 -13.88 -5.90 0.93
CA TYR A 178 -12.67 -6.05 0.11
C TYR A 178 -11.71 -4.89 0.33
N LEU A 179 -10.42 -5.22 0.35
CA LEU A 179 -9.33 -4.26 0.23
C LEU A 179 -8.66 -4.48 -1.13
N PHE A 180 -8.50 -3.43 -1.90
CA PHE A 180 -7.90 -3.47 -3.22
C PHE A 180 -6.73 -2.50 -3.29
N GLY A 181 -5.65 -2.90 -3.97
CA GLY A 181 -4.49 -2.05 -4.17
C GLY A 181 -3.41 -2.75 -4.96
N LYS A 182 -2.35 -2.02 -5.28
CA LYS A 182 -1.19 -2.57 -5.97
C LYS A 182 0.05 -2.55 -5.07
N VAL A 183 0.91 -3.55 -5.25
CA VAL A 183 2.27 -3.58 -4.72
C VAL A 183 3.24 -3.45 -5.89
N THR A 184 4.24 -2.58 -5.76
CA THR A 184 5.29 -2.42 -6.77
C THR A 184 6.45 -3.36 -6.46
N MET A 185 6.88 -4.14 -7.45
CA MET A 185 8.17 -4.81 -7.44
C MET A 185 9.14 -4.03 -8.34
N TYR A 186 10.28 -3.68 -7.80
CA TYR A 186 11.30 -2.94 -8.54
C TYR A 186 12.20 -3.88 -9.37
N PRO A 187 12.85 -3.39 -10.43
CA PRO A 187 13.68 -4.21 -11.32
C PRO A 187 14.85 -4.94 -10.62
N ASP A 188 15.38 -4.36 -9.54
CA ASP A 188 16.45 -4.94 -8.72
C ASP A 188 16.05 -6.22 -7.96
N TYR A 189 14.74 -6.51 -7.87
CA TYR A 189 14.25 -7.77 -7.32
C TYR A 189 14.65 -9.00 -8.17
N GLY A 190 15.11 -8.77 -9.41
CA GLY A 190 15.59 -9.79 -10.33
C GLY A 190 14.46 -10.58 -10.99
N GLU A 191 14.70 -10.96 -12.23
CA GLU A 191 13.69 -11.63 -13.07
C GLU A 191 13.28 -12.99 -12.52
N GLU A 192 14.24 -13.78 -12.03
CA GLU A 192 13.98 -15.14 -11.56
C GLU A 192 13.09 -15.14 -10.30
N CYS A 193 13.40 -14.31 -9.33
CA CYS A 193 12.58 -14.19 -8.11
C CYS A 193 11.20 -13.60 -8.42
N ARG A 194 11.12 -12.63 -9.32
CA ARG A 194 9.86 -12.08 -9.81
C ARG A 194 9.00 -13.16 -10.45
N ASP A 195 9.57 -13.94 -11.36
CA ASP A 195 8.83 -14.98 -12.11
C ASP A 195 8.37 -16.11 -11.19
N MET A 196 9.19 -16.51 -10.20
CA MET A 196 8.78 -17.46 -9.15
C MET A 196 7.60 -16.92 -8.34
N LEU A 197 7.67 -15.66 -7.90
CA LEU A 197 6.60 -15.04 -7.12
C LEU A 197 5.31 -14.91 -7.94
N LEU A 198 5.39 -14.43 -9.18
CA LEU A 198 4.22 -14.29 -10.06
C LEU A 198 3.60 -15.65 -10.39
N PHE A 199 4.41 -16.67 -10.63
CA PHE A 199 3.91 -18.03 -10.85
C PHE A 199 3.17 -18.56 -9.63
N PHE A 200 3.75 -18.41 -8.43
CA PHE A 200 3.14 -18.80 -7.17
C PHE A 200 1.81 -18.08 -6.94
N LEU A 201 1.77 -16.74 -7.11
CA LEU A 201 0.55 -15.96 -6.96
C LEU A 201 -0.53 -16.42 -7.96
N LYS A 202 -0.17 -16.64 -9.22
CA LYS A 202 -1.11 -17.13 -10.24
C LYS A 202 -1.64 -18.52 -9.93
N LYS A 203 -0.81 -19.38 -9.31
CA LYS A 203 -1.24 -20.73 -8.93
C LYS A 203 -2.25 -20.72 -7.78
N HIS A 204 -2.03 -19.89 -6.77
CA HIS A 204 -2.80 -19.92 -5.51
C HIS A 204 -3.86 -18.83 -5.38
N PHE A 205 -3.74 -17.74 -6.13
CA PHE A 205 -4.60 -16.56 -6.06
C PHE A 205 -5.01 -16.09 -7.47
N SER A 206 -5.43 -17.06 -8.30
CA SER A 206 -5.90 -16.72 -9.65
C SER A 206 -7.19 -15.89 -9.61
N ASP A 207 -7.36 -15.03 -10.60
CA ASP A 207 -8.60 -14.31 -10.88
C ASP A 207 -9.32 -14.95 -12.09
N PRO A 208 -10.13 -16.01 -11.90
CA PRO A 208 -10.80 -16.69 -13.00
C PRO A 208 -11.89 -15.83 -13.65
N ASP A 209 -12.41 -14.86 -12.94
CA ASP A 209 -13.45 -13.96 -13.41
C ASP A 209 -12.89 -12.75 -14.20
N ARG A 210 -11.55 -12.61 -14.22
CA ARG A 210 -10.86 -11.49 -14.87
C ARG A 210 -11.41 -10.14 -14.42
N LEU A 211 -11.55 -9.99 -13.12
CA LEU A 211 -12.12 -8.78 -12.51
C LEU A 211 -11.25 -7.56 -12.77
N VAL A 212 -9.92 -7.74 -12.73
CA VAL A 212 -8.93 -6.67 -12.91
C VAL A 212 -7.78 -7.17 -13.79
N GLU A 213 -7.54 -6.50 -14.90
CA GLU A 213 -6.50 -6.89 -15.86
C GLU A 213 -5.55 -5.73 -16.15
N PRO A 214 -4.24 -5.98 -16.31
CA PRO A 214 -3.30 -4.93 -16.67
C PRO A 214 -3.56 -4.41 -18.08
N ILE A 215 -3.48 -3.08 -18.26
CA ILE A 215 -3.56 -2.42 -19.57
C ILE A 215 -2.36 -2.83 -20.44
N ASP A 216 -1.17 -2.82 -19.85
CA ASP A 216 0.08 -3.27 -20.50
C ASP A 216 0.70 -4.39 -19.65
N PRO A 217 0.37 -5.66 -19.96
CA PRO A 217 0.86 -6.79 -19.19
C PRO A 217 2.38 -6.93 -19.34
N LEU A 218 3.04 -7.23 -18.23
CA LEU A 218 4.47 -7.47 -18.21
C LEU A 218 4.84 -8.64 -19.15
N LYS A 219 5.69 -8.35 -20.12
CA LYS A 219 6.21 -9.34 -21.06
C LYS A 219 7.31 -10.13 -20.36
N THR A 220 7.00 -11.34 -19.91
CA THR A 220 7.93 -12.27 -19.30
C THR A 220 7.95 -13.57 -20.12
N ASN A 221 9.06 -14.27 -20.06
CA ASN A 221 9.19 -15.60 -20.68
C ASN A 221 9.68 -16.62 -19.64
N PRO A 222 8.92 -16.86 -18.56
CA PRO A 222 9.31 -17.77 -17.51
C PRO A 222 9.34 -19.22 -18.02
N ASP A 223 10.30 -20.00 -17.54
CA ASP A 223 10.31 -21.45 -17.77
C ASP A 223 9.18 -22.12 -16.95
N ILE A 224 8.00 -22.20 -17.56
CA ILE A 224 6.81 -22.78 -16.91
C ILE A 224 7.02 -24.24 -16.53
N ALA A 225 7.75 -25.03 -17.33
CA ALA A 225 8.00 -26.44 -17.03
C ALA A 225 8.87 -26.54 -15.75
N ARG A 226 9.92 -25.76 -15.66
CA ARG A 226 10.76 -25.67 -14.44
C ARG A 226 9.95 -25.20 -13.24
N LEU A 227 9.21 -24.10 -13.37
CA LEU A 227 8.42 -23.54 -12.27
C LEU A 227 7.35 -24.54 -11.79
N SER A 228 6.68 -25.25 -12.70
CA SER A 228 5.71 -26.27 -12.34
C SER A 228 6.34 -27.47 -11.60
N SER A 229 7.61 -27.81 -11.93
CA SER A 229 8.33 -28.85 -11.21
C SER A 229 8.81 -28.41 -9.83
N VAL A 230 9.15 -27.13 -9.68
CA VAL A 230 9.55 -26.52 -8.40
C VAL A 230 8.36 -26.39 -7.46
N PHE A 231 7.26 -25.80 -7.95
CA PHE A 231 6.03 -25.62 -7.18
C PHE A 231 5.08 -26.79 -7.36
N ASN A 232 5.51 -27.96 -6.92
CA ASN A 232 4.76 -29.23 -7.04
C ASN A 232 3.96 -29.59 -5.78
N GLY A 233 3.93 -28.70 -4.80
CA GLY A 233 3.19 -28.87 -3.56
C GLY A 233 1.69 -29.04 -3.80
N THR A 234 1.04 -29.77 -2.90
CA THR A 234 -0.40 -30.03 -2.96
C THR A 234 -1.21 -28.92 -2.28
N CYS A 235 -0.55 -28.03 -1.54
CA CYS A 235 -1.19 -26.94 -0.83
C CYS A 235 -0.33 -25.68 -0.80
N PHE A 236 -1.00 -24.55 -0.51
CA PHE A 236 -0.36 -23.23 -0.35
C PHE A 236 0.87 -23.26 0.59
N ARG A 237 0.75 -23.91 1.76
CA ARG A 237 1.82 -23.91 2.77
C ARG A 237 3.11 -24.57 2.28
N GLU A 238 3.00 -25.62 1.50
CA GLU A 238 4.15 -26.31 0.92
C GLU A 238 4.84 -25.43 -0.12
N ASP A 239 4.08 -24.94 -1.08
CA ASP A 239 4.62 -24.07 -2.13
C ASP A 239 5.16 -22.74 -1.57
N TYR A 240 4.54 -22.20 -0.50
CA TYR A 240 5.05 -20.99 0.16
C TYR A 240 6.43 -21.23 0.79
N ARG A 241 6.66 -22.40 1.40
CA ARG A 241 8.00 -22.75 1.93
C ARG A 241 9.02 -22.86 0.80
N ILE A 242 8.64 -23.43 -0.31
CA ILE A 242 9.48 -23.55 -1.51
C ILE A 242 9.81 -22.16 -2.05
N LEU A 243 8.82 -21.28 -2.21
CA LEU A 243 9.01 -19.90 -2.64
C LEU A 243 9.99 -19.16 -1.73
N ASN A 244 9.73 -19.18 -0.41
CA ASN A 244 10.54 -18.47 0.56
C ASN A 244 12.00 -18.97 0.60
N HIS A 245 12.20 -20.29 0.46
CA HIS A 245 13.53 -20.89 0.38
C HIS A 245 14.28 -20.41 -0.86
N ASN A 246 13.67 -20.56 -2.04
CA ASN A 246 14.32 -20.19 -3.30
C ASN A 246 14.64 -18.68 -3.38
N VAL A 247 13.72 -17.81 -2.96
CA VAL A 247 13.97 -16.36 -2.94
C VAL A 247 15.13 -16.00 -2.01
N ARG A 248 15.25 -16.69 -0.85
CA ARG A 248 16.38 -16.49 0.07
C ARG A 248 17.71 -16.99 -0.47
N GLU A 249 17.74 -18.04 -1.27
CA GLU A 249 18.96 -18.50 -1.93
C GLU A 249 19.53 -17.44 -2.89
N HIS A 250 18.67 -16.57 -3.44
CA HIS A 250 19.09 -15.40 -4.22
C HIS A 250 19.47 -14.18 -3.36
N GLY A 251 19.52 -14.33 -2.02
CA GLY A 251 19.85 -13.24 -1.10
C GLY A 251 18.72 -12.21 -0.92
N LEU A 252 17.51 -12.54 -1.38
CA LEU A 252 16.34 -11.66 -1.33
C LEU A 252 15.30 -12.16 -0.32
N ASN A 253 14.27 -11.35 -0.09
CA ASN A 253 13.09 -11.73 0.67
C ASN A 253 11.83 -11.47 -0.17
N ILE A 254 10.75 -12.19 0.11
CA ILE A 254 9.45 -11.83 -0.42
C ILE A 254 9.13 -10.41 0.05
N PRO A 255 8.69 -9.50 -0.85
CA PRO A 255 8.37 -8.12 -0.45
C PRO A 255 7.42 -8.10 0.76
N PRO A 256 7.71 -7.30 1.81
CA PRO A 256 6.98 -7.36 3.07
C PRO A 256 5.46 -7.23 2.94
N LEU A 257 4.98 -6.32 2.08
CA LEU A 257 3.54 -6.16 1.84
C LEU A 257 2.92 -7.38 1.14
N VAL A 258 3.61 -7.94 0.13
CA VAL A 258 3.14 -9.16 -0.55
C VAL A 258 3.06 -10.31 0.45
N ASN A 259 4.10 -10.46 1.28
CA ASN A 259 4.12 -11.48 2.33
C ASN A 259 2.97 -11.32 3.32
N ALA A 260 2.71 -10.09 3.77
CA ALA A 260 1.63 -9.80 4.71
C ALA A 260 0.24 -10.07 4.12
N TYR A 261 0.02 -9.79 2.83
CA TYR A 261 -1.27 -10.08 2.17
C TYR A 261 -1.49 -11.57 1.87
N MET A 262 -0.45 -12.38 1.91
CA MET A 262 -0.56 -13.85 1.72
C MET A 262 -0.73 -14.63 3.03
N SER A 263 -0.65 -13.98 4.19
CA SER A 263 -0.59 -14.61 5.54
C SER A 263 -1.95 -15.04 6.07
#